data_663508582905673c3a39467d548eacd9
#
_entry.id   663508582905673c3a39467d548eacd9
#
_cell.length_a   1.000
_cell.length_b   1.000
_cell.length_c   1.000
_cell.angle_alpha   90.00
_cell.angle_beta   90.00
_cell.angle_gamma   90.00
#
_symmetry.space_group_name_H-M   'P 1'
#
loop_
_entity.id
_entity.type
_entity.pdbx_description
1 polymer ?
#
loop_
_entity_poly.entity_id
_entity_poly.type
_entity_poly.pdbx_seq_one_letter_code
_entity_poly.pdbx_strand_id
1 'polypeptide(L)'
;MKLIRTEDAAGQVLSHDITQIIPGEFKGARFRKGHIVQPEDIPVLLSIGKENLYVWEKKPGILHEEEAAALLYKAAAGKNIHGTEPKEGKIELIADCDCLLKIHREALLAVNRTPQMMIATIHGDLPVKK
;
A
#
# COMPACT_ATOMS: atom_id res chain seq x y z
N MET A 1 -3.87 12.49 2.96
CA MET A 1 -5.01 12.09 3.81
C MET A 1 -5.69 13.32 4.37
N LYS A 2 -6.99 13.35 4.35
CA LYS A 2 -7.81 14.43 4.90
C LYS A 2 -8.83 13.83 5.86
N LEU A 3 -9.02 14.49 7.01
CA LEU A 3 -10.09 14.15 7.93
C LEU A 3 -11.35 14.91 7.51
N ILE A 4 -12.47 14.22 7.34
CA ILE A 4 -13.76 14.81 6.99
C ILE A 4 -14.85 14.23 7.88
N ARG A 5 -15.98 14.91 7.98
CA ARG A 5 -17.17 14.37 8.65
C ARG A 5 -17.72 13.21 7.83
N THR A 6 -18.23 12.21 8.51
CA THR A 6 -18.80 11.02 7.84
C THR A 6 -19.98 11.37 6.95
N GLU A 7 -20.79 12.37 7.35
CA GLU A 7 -21.92 12.88 6.57
C GLU A 7 -21.51 13.43 5.19
N ASP A 8 -20.28 13.95 5.08
CA ASP A 8 -19.73 14.55 3.87
C ASP A 8 -18.86 13.55 3.06
N ALA A 9 -18.82 12.28 3.49
CA ALA A 9 -17.88 11.31 2.95
C ALA A 9 -18.36 10.58 1.68
N ALA A 10 -19.58 10.80 1.24
CA ALA A 10 -20.09 10.15 0.03
C ALA A 10 -19.20 10.42 -1.19
N GLY A 11 -18.81 9.36 -1.92
CA GLY A 11 -17.91 9.42 -3.07
C GLY A 11 -16.42 9.51 -2.71
N GLN A 12 -16.07 9.63 -1.42
CA GLN A 12 -14.66 9.66 -0.98
C GLN A 12 -14.11 8.24 -0.77
N VAL A 13 -12.81 8.09 -0.85
CA VAL A 13 -12.11 6.81 -0.70
C VAL A 13 -11.53 6.68 0.70
N LEU A 14 -11.87 5.62 1.41
CA LEU A 14 -11.33 5.34 2.75
C LEU A 14 -9.82 5.11 2.70
N SER A 15 -9.09 5.75 3.60
CA SER A 15 -7.63 5.64 3.69
C SER A 15 -7.15 4.44 4.51
N HIS A 16 -8.02 3.81 5.29
CA HIS A 16 -7.72 2.63 6.11
C HIS A 16 -8.99 1.82 6.39
N ASP A 17 -8.79 0.60 6.90
CA ASP A 17 -9.89 -0.28 7.27
C ASP A 17 -10.72 0.29 8.42
N ILE A 18 -12.03 0.15 8.34
CA ILE A 18 -12.96 0.46 9.42
C ILE A 18 -13.45 -0.84 10.03
N THR A 19 -13.03 -1.09 11.27
CA THR A 19 -13.40 -2.28 12.02
C THR A 19 -14.74 -2.06 12.74
N GLN A 20 -15.60 -3.07 12.70
CA GLN A 20 -16.80 -3.16 13.51
C GLN A 20 -16.66 -4.30 14.52
N ILE A 21 -17.08 -4.06 15.76
CA ILE A 21 -17.13 -5.06 16.82
C ILE A 21 -18.57 -5.10 17.32
N ILE A 22 -19.22 -6.24 17.13
CA ILE A 22 -20.54 -6.54 17.73
C ILE A 22 -20.27 -7.67 18.73
N PRO A 23 -20.39 -7.41 20.06
CA PRO A 23 -20.09 -8.41 21.07
C PRO A 23 -20.89 -9.70 20.87
N GLY A 24 -20.17 -10.82 20.76
CA GLY A 24 -20.79 -12.15 20.56
C GLY A 24 -21.17 -12.49 19.11
N GLU A 25 -21.12 -11.57 18.19
CA GLU A 25 -21.57 -11.77 16.79
C GLU A 25 -20.49 -11.53 15.75
N PHE A 26 -19.83 -10.36 15.77
CA PHE A 26 -18.91 -9.98 14.69
C PHE A 26 -17.72 -9.14 15.19
N LYS A 27 -16.52 -9.49 14.71
CA LYS A 27 -15.32 -8.67 14.86
C LYS A 27 -14.50 -8.73 13.57
N GLY A 28 -14.43 -7.62 12.85
CA GLY A 28 -13.67 -7.57 11.59
C GLY A 28 -13.79 -6.24 10.87
N ALA A 29 -13.10 -6.13 9.73
CA ALA A 29 -13.21 -4.98 8.86
C ALA A 29 -14.60 -4.96 8.20
N ARG A 30 -15.38 -3.94 8.52
CA ARG A 30 -16.70 -3.70 7.91
C ARG A 30 -16.53 -3.00 6.55
N PHE A 31 -15.61 -2.05 6.49
CA PHE A 31 -15.19 -1.39 5.26
C PHE A 31 -13.69 -1.48 5.16
N ARG A 32 -13.18 -1.78 3.99
CA ARG A 32 -11.74 -1.89 3.75
C ARG A 32 -11.16 -0.60 3.20
N LYS A 33 -9.88 -0.40 3.42
CA LYS A 33 -9.07 0.62 2.76
C LYS A 33 -9.33 0.58 1.25
N GLY A 34 -9.52 1.75 0.63
CA GLY A 34 -9.85 1.84 -0.79
C GLY A 34 -11.35 1.76 -1.11
N HIS A 35 -12.20 1.46 -0.13
CA HIS A 35 -13.66 1.48 -0.32
C HIS A 35 -14.12 2.90 -0.65
N ILE A 36 -14.93 3.05 -1.70
CA ILE A 36 -15.60 4.29 -2.06
C ILE A 36 -16.89 4.36 -1.23
N VAL A 37 -16.95 5.33 -0.32
CA VAL A 37 -18.11 5.51 0.57
C VAL A 37 -19.36 5.82 -0.24
N GLN A 38 -20.37 4.99 -0.12
CA GLN A 38 -21.69 5.19 -0.72
C GLN A 38 -22.60 5.93 0.25
N PRO A 39 -23.64 6.63 -0.22
CA PRO A 39 -24.62 7.28 0.66
C PRO A 39 -25.23 6.31 1.70
N GLU A 40 -25.43 5.05 1.33
CA GLU A 40 -25.97 3.99 2.17
C GLU A 40 -25.01 3.54 3.28
N ASP A 41 -23.72 3.77 3.13
CA ASP A 41 -22.70 3.44 4.13
C ASP A 41 -22.70 4.43 5.30
N ILE A 42 -23.12 5.66 5.07
CA ILE A 42 -23.09 6.75 6.06
C ILE A 42 -23.81 6.39 7.36
N PRO A 43 -25.07 5.92 7.32
CA PRO A 43 -25.77 5.49 8.55
C PRO A 43 -25.04 4.35 9.28
N VAL A 44 -24.44 3.42 8.54
CA VAL A 44 -23.68 2.31 9.11
C VAL A 44 -22.43 2.81 9.80
N LEU A 45 -21.66 3.68 9.14
CA LEU A 45 -20.45 4.28 9.70
C LEU A 45 -20.73 5.07 10.97
N LEU A 46 -21.80 5.85 10.99
CA LEU A 46 -22.23 6.60 12.18
C LEU A 46 -22.67 5.64 13.29
N SER A 47 -23.38 4.54 12.97
CA SER A 47 -23.83 3.56 13.97
C SER A 47 -22.70 2.84 14.69
N ILE A 48 -21.54 2.69 14.03
CA ILE A 48 -20.33 2.13 14.64
C ILE A 48 -19.41 3.20 15.27
N GLY A 49 -19.93 4.42 15.46
CA GLY A 49 -19.24 5.50 16.15
C GLY A 49 -18.20 6.26 15.32
N LYS A 50 -18.28 6.17 13.99
CA LYS A 50 -17.37 6.89 13.09
C LYS A 50 -17.95 8.22 12.64
N GLU A 51 -17.85 9.23 13.49
CA GLU A 51 -18.30 10.60 13.17
C GLU A 51 -17.40 11.29 12.14
N ASN A 52 -16.12 10.90 12.10
CA ASN A 52 -15.14 11.42 11.16
C ASN A 52 -14.36 10.28 10.50
N LEU A 53 -14.00 10.49 9.25
CA LEU A 53 -13.27 9.52 8.42
C LEU A 53 -12.00 10.15 7.85
N TYR A 54 -10.94 9.37 7.83
CA TYR A 54 -9.77 9.71 7.02
C TYR A 54 -9.98 9.20 5.60
N VAL A 55 -9.97 10.14 4.66
CA VAL A 55 -10.14 9.85 3.23
C VAL A 55 -8.90 10.21 2.45
N TRP A 56 -8.76 9.55 1.31
CA TRP A 56 -7.70 9.85 0.37
C TRP A 56 -8.04 11.13 -0.41
N GLU A 57 -7.10 12.05 -0.42
CA GLU A 57 -7.12 13.19 -1.32
C GLU A 57 -6.15 12.88 -2.46
N LYS A 58 -6.66 12.55 -3.64
CA LYS A 58 -5.83 12.34 -4.83
C LYS A 58 -5.32 13.70 -5.30
N LYS A 59 -4.11 14.05 -4.88
CA LYS A 59 -3.43 15.25 -5.38
C LYS A 59 -2.78 14.93 -6.71
N PRO A 60 -2.95 15.76 -7.75
CA PRO A 60 -2.24 15.60 -9.01
C PRO A 60 -0.73 15.50 -8.79
N GLY A 61 -0.06 14.53 -9.41
CA GLY A 61 1.37 14.30 -9.28
C GLY A 61 1.83 13.53 -8.03
N ILE A 62 0.91 13.11 -7.16
CA ILE A 62 1.21 12.24 -6.01
C ILE A 62 0.59 10.87 -6.26
N LEU A 63 1.42 9.84 -6.24
CA LEU A 63 1.01 8.46 -6.38
C LEU A 63 0.51 7.88 -5.05
N HIS A 64 -0.40 6.93 -5.14
CA HIS A 64 -0.71 6.06 -4.01
C HIS A 64 0.50 5.18 -3.69
N GLU A 65 0.63 4.76 -2.43
CA GLU A 65 1.77 3.94 -1.98
C GLU A 65 1.97 2.66 -2.82
N GLU A 66 0.90 2.01 -3.23
CA GLU A 66 0.95 0.81 -4.07
C GLU A 66 1.36 1.13 -5.52
N GLU A 67 0.87 2.25 -6.08
CA GLU A 67 1.29 2.75 -7.39
C GLU A 67 2.77 3.14 -7.39
N ALA A 68 3.23 3.78 -6.32
CA ALA A 68 4.63 4.14 -6.14
C ALA A 68 5.53 2.90 -6.00
N ALA A 69 5.11 1.89 -5.21
CA ALA A 69 5.82 0.63 -5.08
C ALA A 69 5.92 -0.12 -6.42
N ALA A 70 4.84 -0.14 -7.21
CA ALA A 70 4.85 -0.76 -8.54
C ALA A 70 5.78 -0.05 -9.53
N LEU A 71 5.88 1.28 -9.48
CA LEU A 71 6.84 2.04 -10.27
C LEU A 71 8.28 1.75 -9.85
N LEU A 72 8.54 1.72 -8.55
CA LEU A 72 9.86 1.41 -8.00
C LEU A 72 10.28 -0.02 -8.36
N TYR A 73 9.36 -0.98 -8.28
CA TYR A 73 9.57 -2.34 -8.75
C TYR A 73 9.99 -2.40 -10.22
N LYS A 74 9.26 -1.73 -11.11
CA LYS A 74 9.59 -1.69 -12.55
C LYS A 74 10.97 -1.10 -12.83
N ALA A 75 11.40 -0.12 -12.03
CA ALA A 75 12.71 0.50 -12.17
C ALA A 75 13.84 -0.38 -11.63
N ALA A 76 13.59 -1.18 -10.61
CA ALA A 76 14.59 -1.94 -9.88
C ALA A 76 14.74 -3.39 -10.34
N ALA A 77 13.65 -4.03 -10.78
CA ALA A 77 13.68 -5.44 -11.15
C ALA A 77 14.45 -5.69 -12.44
N GLY A 78 15.42 -6.59 -12.36
CA GLY A 78 16.19 -7.08 -13.51
C GLY A 78 15.65 -8.39 -14.06
N LYS A 79 16.49 -9.11 -14.82
CA LYS A 79 16.18 -10.45 -15.32
C LYS A 79 15.99 -11.45 -14.18
N ASN A 80 15.12 -12.44 -14.39
CA ASN A 80 14.87 -13.54 -13.47
C ASN A 80 14.43 -13.11 -12.08
N ILE A 81 13.68 -12.00 -12.01
CA ILE A 81 13.09 -11.46 -10.78
C ILE A 81 11.65 -11.10 -11.06
N HIS A 82 10.75 -11.53 -10.19
CA HIS A 82 9.37 -11.06 -10.14
C HIS A 82 9.05 -10.44 -8.79
N GLY A 83 8.02 -9.61 -8.76
CA GLY A 83 7.51 -8.99 -7.54
C GLY A 83 6.26 -9.68 -7.03
N THR A 84 6.06 -9.68 -5.74
CA THR A 84 4.77 -10.04 -5.14
C THR A 84 3.71 -8.98 -5.47
N GLU A 85 2.45 -9.29 -5.22
CA GLU A 85 1.40 -8.27 -5.21
C GLU A 85 1.74 -7.17 -4.19
N PRO A 86 1.49 -5.89 -4.55
CA PRO A 86 1.71 -4.79 -3.64
C PRO A 86 0.85 -4.93 -2.37
N LYS A 87 1.46 -4.74 -1.21
CA LYS A 87 0.77 -4.73 0.07
C LYS A 87 1.38 -3.68 0.97
N GLU A 88 0.56 -2.72 1.44
CA GLU A 88 1.01 -1.65 2.34
C GLU A 88 2.24 -0.90 1.79
N GLY A 89 2.24 -0.59 0.49
CA GLY A 89 3.33 0.10 -0.19
C GLY A 89 4.62 -0.71 -0.36
N LYS A 90 4.58 -2.04 -0.15
CA LYS A 90 5.71 -2.94 -0.24
C LYS A 90 5.51 -3.98 -1.33
N ILE A 91 6.57 -4.27 -2.09
CA ILE A 91 6.70 -5.40 -3.03
C ILE A 91 7.97 -6.16 -2.66
N GLU A 92 7.86 -7.46 -2.50
CA GLU A 92 9.02 -8.34 -2.32
C GLU A 92 9.51 -8.85 -3.67
N LEU A 93 10.83 -8.79 -3.88
CA LEU A 93 11.47 -9.29 -5.09
C LEU A 93 11.93 -10.72 -4.88
N ILE A 94 11.48 -11.62 -5.76
CA ILE A 94 11.72 -13.05 -5.67
C ILE A 94 12.47 -13.51 -6.93
N ALA A 95 13.46 -14.38 -6.77
CA ALA A 95 14.19 -14.96 -7.88
C ALA A 95 13.33 -16.02 -8.61
N ASP A 96 13.34 -15.98 -9.95
CA ASP A 96 12.64 -16.95 -10.80
C ASP A 96 13.38 -18.28 -10.93
N CYS A 97 14.68 -18.27 -10.65
CA CYS A 97 15.57 -19.44 -10.75
C CYS A 97 16.73 -19.30 -9.77
N ASP A 98 17.43 -20.41 -9.53
CA ASP A 98 18.70 -20.39 -8.81
C ASP A 98 19.73 -19.59 -9.60
N CYS A 99 20.23 -18.52 -9.02
CA CYS A 99 21.11 -17.58 -9.71
C CYS A 99 22.00 -16.78 -8.75
N LEU A 100 22.86 -15.94 -9.31
CA LEU A 100 23.69 -15.01 -8.56
C LEU A 100 23.01 -13.64 -8.53
N LEU A 101 22.75 -13.12 -7.34
CA LEU A 101 22.18 -11.78 -7.19
C LEU A 101 23.24 -10.72 -7.55
N LYS A 102 22.89 -9.87 -8.50
CA LYS A 102 23.70 -8.70 -8.89
C LYS A 102 22.98 -7.42 -8.50
N ILE A 103 23.68 -6.50 -7.88
CA ILE A 103 23.13 -5.23 -7.42
C ILE A 103 23.92 -4.08 -8.04
N HIS A 104 23.22 -3.16 -8.69
CA HIS A 104 23.81 -1.90 -9.14
C HIS A 104 23.86 -0.94 -7.95
N ARG A 105 25.00 -0.95 -7.24
CA ARG A 105 25.18 -0.26 -5.94
C ARG A 105 24.92 1.24 -6.01
N GLU A 106 25.40 1.91 -7.04
CA GLU A 106 25.22 3.37 -7.21
C GLU A 106 23.74 3.72 -7.44
N ALA A 107 23.03 2.96 -8.27
CA ALA A 107 21.60 3.16 -8.50
C ALA A 107 20.79 2.89 -7.23
N LEU A 108 21.09 1.82 -6.50
CA LEU A 108 20.46 1.52 -5.22
C LEU A 108 20.65 2.66 -4.21
N LEU A 109 21.88 3.19 -4.12
CA LEU A 109 22.18 4.30 -3.24
C LEU A 109 21.43 5.58 -3.65
N ALA A 110 21.32 5.85 -4.95
CA ALA A 110 20.59 7.01 -5.48
C ALA A 110 19.11 6.93 -5.12
N VAL A 111 18.48 5.76 -5.28
CA VAL A 111 17.07 5.53 -4.87
C VAL A 111 16.91 5.77 -3.37
N ASN A 112 17.77 5.17 -2.54
CA ASN A 112 17.68 5.26 -1.09
C ASN A 112 18.03 6.65 -0.50
N ARG A 113 18.60 7.54 -1.31
CA ARG A 113 18.76 8.97 -0.99
C ARG A 113 17.52 9.79 -1.31
N THR A 114 16.59 9.25 -2.09
CA THR A 114 15.34 9.94 -2.41
C THR A 114 14.37 9.81 -1.23
N PRO A 115 13.80 10.91 -0.73
CA PRO A 115 12.85 10.85 0.39
C PRO A 115 11.65 9.95 0.08
N GLN A 116 11.14 9.28 1.11
CA GLN A 116 9.92 8.46 1.08
C GLN A 116 9.99 7.18 0.22
N MET A 117 11.17 6.80 -0.26
CA MET A 117 11.37 5.51 -0.94
C MET A 117 12.55 4.76 -0.32
N MET A 118 12.47 3.44 -0.36
CA MET A 118 13.55 2.57 0.10
C MET A 118 13.52 1.23 -0.63
N ILE A 119 14.70 0.76 -1.04
CA ILE A 119 14.93 -0.61 -1.48
C ILE A 119 15.90 -1.24 -0.49
N ALA A 120 15.41 -2.25 0.27
CA ALA A 120 16.25 -3.09 1.09
C ALA A 120 16.62 -4.36 0.31
N THR A 121 17.83 -4.85 0.51
CA THR A 121 18.32 -6.05 -0.17
C THR A 121 19.30 -6.82 0.71
N ILE A 122 19.46 -8.12 0.45
CA ILE A 122 20.61 -8.88 0.93
C ILE A 122 21.87 -8.41 0.18
N HIS A 123 23.01 -8.85 0.63
CA HIS A 123 24.29 -8.49 -0.01
C HIS A 123 24.33 -8.97 -1.47
N GLY A 124 24.89 -8.15 -2.35
CA GLY A 124 25.15 -8.54 -3.75
C GLY A 124 26.22 -9.62 -3.86
N ASP A 125 26.29 -10.25 -5.02
CA ASP A 125 27.22 -11.35 -5.33
C ASP A 125 27.06 -12.60 -4.46
N LEU A 126 25.84 -12.79 -3.92
CA LEU A 126 25.46 -14.00 -3.22
C LEU A 126 24.56 -14.89 -4.10
N PRO A 127 24.68 -16.22 -4.00
CA PRO A 127 23.75 -17.13 -4.63
C PRO A 127 22.38 -17.01 -3.97
N VAL A 128 21.33 -16.94 -4.80
CA VAL A 128 19.93 -16.96 -4.37
C VAL A 128 19.23 -18.14 -5.00
N LYS A 129 18.29 -18.71 -4.28
CA LYS A 129 17.44 -19.81 -4.76
C LYS A 129 16.08 -19.24 -5.18
N LYS A 130 15.44 -19.99 -6.08
CA LYS A 130 14.04 -19.79 -6.42
C LYS A 130 13.14 -19.95 -5.20
#